data_3b01a3d72ace500ca9adbb0a6f4776de
#
_entry.id   3b01a3d72ace500ca9adbb0a6f4776de
#
_cell.length_a   1.000
_cell.length_b   1.000
_cell.length_c   1.000
_cell.angle_alpha   90.00
_cell.angle_beta   90.00
_cell.angle_gamma   90.00
#
_symmetry.space_group_name_H-M   'P 1'
#
loop_
_entity.id
_entity.type
_entity.pdbx_description
1 polymer ?
#
loop_
_entity_poly.entity_id
_entity_poly.type
_entity_poly.pdbx_seq_one_letter_code
_entity_poly.pdbx_strand_id
1 'polypeptide(L)'
;SRAAYAQQEAEDWENILLARAAELIPGGRFICLNFGIDEKGRYLGNTGGQHMFDQFHQFWLALFEDGSITADEYKRASFAQYYRTMDEFCAPFSDPDSAVSKAGLTLKSCHSNFTKCPYEAAFLAAGGIGGSMSNLDYANSLIPTMRSWSETVFRTALEGRDEQNISQIVDRFYDAYRDEVAANPSGHAMDYIHIVLDIQKRT
;
A
#
# COMPACT_ATOMS: atom_id res chain seq x y z
N SER A 1 8.43 -1.71 -17.64
CA SER A 1 9.20 -0.57 -17.10
C SER A 1 8.28 0.36 -16.31
N ARG A 2 8.84 1.19 -15.43
CA ARG A 2 8.05 2.18 -14.65
C ARG A 2 7.20 3.08 -15.54
N ALA A 3 7.71 3.47 -16.71
CA ALA A 3 6.96 4.29 -17.67
C ALA A 3 5.71 3.57 -18.21
N ALA A 4 5.78 2.27 -18.47
CA ALA A 4 4.62 1.50 -18.92
C ALA A 4 3.55 1.40 -17.83
N TYR A 5 3.94 1.24 -16.56
CA TYR A 5 3.00 1.30 -15.42
C TYR A 5 2.36 2.68 -15.30
N ALA A 6 3.15 3.75 -15.37
CA ALA A 6 2.63 5.11 -15.30
C ALA A 6 1.59 5.41 -16.40
N GLN A 7 1.86 4.96 -17.62
CA GLN A 7 0.93 5.10 -18.74
C GLN A 7 -0.38 4.33 -18.48
N GLN A 8 -0.29 3.04 -18.13
CA GLN A 8 -1.47 2.22 -17.83
C GLN A 8 -2.30 2.82 -16.70
N GLU A 9 -1.64 3.25 -15.64
CA GLU A 9 -2.30 3.85 -14.49
C GLU A 9 -2.97 5.20 -14.81
N ALA A 10 -2.42 5.98 -15.75
CA ALA A 10 -3.07 7.20 -16.24
C ALA A 10 -4.34 6.87 -17.04
N GLU A 11 -4.28 5.87 -17.91
CA GLU A 11 -5.44 5.39 -18.69
C GLU A 11 -6.52 4.81 -17.76
N ASP A 12 -6.14 4.01 -16.76
CA ASP A 12 -7.07 3.44 -15.78
C ASP A 12 -7.75 4.53 -14.95
N TRP A 13 -7.00 5.55 -14.55
CA TRP A 13 -7.55 6.68 -13.80
C TRP A 13 -8.56 7.48 -14.65
N GLU A 14 -8.25 7.77 -15.90
CA GLU A 14 -9.18 8.43 -16.80
C GLU A 14 -10.46 7.60 -16.99
N ASN A 15 -10.33 6.29 -17.21
CA ASN A 15 -11.47 5.38 -17.36
C ASN A 15 -12.37 5.34 -16.12
N ILE A 16 -11.78 5.32 -14.92
CA ILE A 16 -12.52 5.39 -13.65
C ILE A 16 -13.30 6.72 -13.58
N LEU A 17 -12.67 7.83 -13.89
CA LEU A 17 -13.31 9.14 -13.87
C LEU A 17 -14.46 9.24 -14.87
N LEU A 18 -14.29 8.73 -16.09
CA LEU A 18 -15.35 8.71 -17.11
C LEU A 18 -16.54 7.83 -16.71
N ALA A 19 -16.28 6.68 -16.08
CA ALA A 19 -17.32 5.83 -15.53
C ALA A 19 -18.10 6.56 -14.42
N ARG A 20 -17.39 7.22 -13.49
CA ARG A 20 -18.04 8.04 -12.44
C ARG A 20 -18.82 9.20 -13.01
N ALA A 21 -18.31 9.84 -14.08
CA ALA A 21 -19.03 10.90 -14.77
C ALA A 21 -20.38 10.43 -15.34
N ALA A 22 -20.44 9.21 -15.88
CA ALA A 22 -21.67 8.64 -16.41
C ALA A 22 -22.72 8.31 -15.33
N GLU A 23 -22.28 7.97 -14.13
CA GLU A 23 -23.16 7.58 -13.01
C GLU A 23 -23.68 8.78 -12.21
N LEU A 24 -22.91 9.87 -12.14
CA LEU A 24 -23.27 11.05 -11.37
C LEU A 24 -24.37 11.85 -12.06
N ILE A 25 -25.36 12.26 -11.28
CA ILE A 25 -26.31 13.28 -11.68
C ILE A 25 -25.65 14.67 -11.75
N PRO A 26 -26.20 15.66 -12.48
CA PRO A 26 -25.73 17.04 -12.42
C PRO A 26 -25.64 17.55 -10.98
N GLY A 27 -24.54 18.18 -10.61
CA GLY A 27 -24.25 18.64 -9.24
C GLY A 27 -23.74 17.55 -8.27
N GLY A 28 -23.82 16.27 -8.67
CA GLY A 28 -23.34 15.14 -7.84
C GLY A 28 -21.84 15.21 -7.55
N ARG A 29 -21.42 14.61 -6.44
CA ARG A 29 -20.02 14.59 -5.98
C ARG A 29 -19.47 13.18 -5.94
N PHE A 30 -18.21 13.04 -6.29
CA PHE A 30 -17.40 11.84 -6.12
C PHE A 30 -16.26 12.15 -5.19
N ILE A 31 -16.28 11.56 -3.99
CA ILE A 31 -15.17 11.61 -3.04
C ILE A 31 -14.34 10.37 -3.24
N CYS A 32 -13.07 10.55 -3.58
CA CYS A 32 -12.13 9.48 -3.86
C CYS A 32 -10.98 9.52 -2.86
N LEU A 33 -10.72 8.37 -2.23
CA LEU A 33 -9.54 8.15 -1.38
C LEU A 33 -8.72 7.03 -2.02
N ASN A 34 -7.48 7.33 -2.36
CA ASN A 34 -6.55 6.35 -2.92
C ASN A 34 -5.21 6.41 -2.21
N PHE A 35 -4.49 5.30 -2.17
CA PHE A 35 -3.08 5.35 -1.85
C PHE A 35 -2.35 6.16 -2.93
N GLY A 36 -1.39 6.98 -2.50
CA GLY A 36 -0.60 7.80 -3.39
C GLY A 36 0.67 8.30 -2.73
N ILE A 37 1.37 9.19 -3.43
CA ILE A 37 2.60 9.83 -2.95
C ILE A 37 2.26 11.25 -2.49
N ASP A 38 2.62 11.59 -1.26
CA ASP A 38 2.44 12.93 -0.72
C ASP A 38 3.55 13.91 -1.17
N GLU A 39 3.44 15.17 -0.73
CA GLU A 39 4.38 16.26 -1.07
C GLU A 39 5.79 16.04 -0.53
N LYS A 40 5.95 15.09 0.41
CA LYS A 40 7.25 14.70 0.99
C LYS A 40 7.82 13.44 0.34
N GLY A 41 7.16 12.90 -0.69
CA GLY A 41 7.56 11.67 -1.36
C GLY A 41 7.24 10.40 -0.56
N ARG A 42 6.41 10.48 0.48
CA ARG A 42 6.00 9.34 1.30
C ARG A 42 4.82 8.61 0.66
N TYR A 43 4.77 7.29 0.82
CA TYR A 43 3.70 6.42 0.35
C TYR A 43 3.57 5.19 1.26
N LEU A 44 2.54 4.37 1.08
CA LEU A 44 2.35 3.15 1.86
C LEU A 44 3.63 2.27 1.83
N GLY A 45 4.13 1.94 3.01
CA GLY A 45 5.35 1.15 3.20
C GLY A 45 6.65 1.97 3.20
N ASN A 46 6.59 3.28 2.87
CA ASN A 46 7.73 4.19 2.92
C ASN A 46 7.31 5.55 3.49
N THR A 47 7.22 5.63 4.81
CA THR A 47 6.72 6.82 5.53
C THR A 47 7.76 7.47 6.43
N GLY A 48 9.02 7.07 6.29
CA GLY A 48 10.18 7.64 7.01
C GLY A 48 10.78 6.73 8.08
N GLY A 49 10.20 5.54 8.29
CA GLY A 49 10.76 4.47 9.12
C GLY A 49 11.39 3.35 8.29
N GLN A 50 11.25 2.11 8.77
CA GLN A 50 11.64 0.92 8.00
C GLN A 50 10.74 0.77 6.76
N HIS A 51 11.36 0.54 5.60
CA HIS A 51 10.61 0.35 4.37
C HIS A 51 9.96 -1.04 4.36
N MET A 52 8.63 -1.09 4.50
CA MET A 52 7.88 -2.33 4.69
C MET A 52 8.11 -3.37 3.57
N PHE A 53 8.13 -2.93 2.31
CA PHE A 53 8.36 -3.83 1.17
C PHE A 53 9.80 -4.31 1.09
N ASP A 54 10.79 -3.53 1.58
CA ASP A 54 12.17 -3.99 1.70
C ASP A 54 12.29 -5.06 2.79
N GLN A 55 11.54 -4.92 3.90
CA GLN A 55 11.45 -5.98 4.92
C GLN A 55 10.82 -7.26 4.34
N PHE A 56 9.72 -7.17 3.61
CA PHE A 56 9.14 -8.33 2.92
C PHE A 56 10.14 -8.97 1.97
N HIS A 57 10.86 -8.16 1.19
CA HIS A 57 11.89 -8.66 0.28
C HIS A 57 13.01 -9.38 1.02
N GLN A 58 13.51 -8.80 2.11
CA GLN A 58 14.60 -9.38 2.92
C GLN A 58 14.23 -10.75 3.49
N PHE A 59 13.04 -10.90 4.08
CA PHE A 59 12.62 -12.18 4.65
C PHE A 59 12.28 -13.22 3.57
N TRP A 60 11.73 -12.78 2.43
CA TRP A 60 11.48 -13.68 1.31
C TRP A 60 12.77 -14.14 0.63
N LEU A 61 13.77 -13.27 0.53
CA LEU A 61 15.11 -13.59 0.06
C LEU A 61 15.80 -14.61 0.98
N ALA A 62 15.69 -14.46 2.30
CA ALA A 62 16.27 -15.40 3.26
C ALA A 62 15.71 -16.83 3.08
N LEU A 63 14.42 -16.98 2.77
CA LEU A 63 13.82 -18.28 2.44
C LEU A 63 14.35 -18.88 1.13
N PHE A 64 14.71 -18.03 0.16
CA PHE A 64 15.36 -18.49 -1.06
C PHE A 64 16.82 -18.91 -0.80
N GLU A 65 17.56 -18.12 -0.04
CA GLU A 65 18.97 -18.38 0.26
C GLU A 65 19.17 -19.64 1.10
N ASP A 66 18.24 -20.00 1.97
CA ASP A 66 18.31 -21.25 2.75
C ASP A 66 17.70 -22.46 2.01
N GLY A 67 17.22 -22.28 0.78
CA GLY A 67 16.66 -23.33 -0.05
C GLY A 67 15.23 -23.74 0.26
N SER A 68 14.51 -23.02 1.11
CA SER A 68 13.11 -23.29 1.45
C SER A 68 12.16 -23.01 0.28
N ILE A 69 12.52 -22.07 -0.58
CA ILE A 69 11.80 -21.75 -1.82
C ILE A 69 12.75 -21.75 -3.01
N THR A 70 12.21 -22.03 -4.19
CA THR A 70 12.95 -22.03 -5.45
C THR A 70 13.13 -20.63 -6.03
N ALA A 71 14.05 -20.49 -7.00
CA ALA A 71 14.26 -19.22 -7.70
C ALA A 71 13.02 -18.73 -8.45
N ASP A 72 12.18 -19.64 -8.94
CA ASP A 72 10.93 -19.26 -9.63
C ASP A 72 9.86 -18.82 -8.65
N GLU A 73 9.73 -19.45 -7.49
CA GLU A 73 8.84 -19.04 -6.42
C GLU A 73 9.26 -17.69 -5.85
N TYR A 74 10.57 -17.48 -5.64
CA TYR A 74 11.11 -16.19 -5.23
C TYR A 74 10.71 -15.06 -6.18
N LYS A 75 10.84 -15.27 -7.51
CA LYS A 75 10.50 -14.27 -8.52
C LYS A 75 9.00 -14.00 -8.68
N ARG A 76 8.16 -14.99 -8.38
CA ARG A 76 6.70 -14.86 -8.48
C ARG A 76 6.09 -13.99 -7.39
N ALA A 77 6.71 -13.89 -6.22
CA ALA A 77 6.25 -12.98 -5.16
C ALA A 77 6.55 -11.53 -5.55
N SER A 78 5.58 -10.87 -6.17
CA SER A 78 5.72 -9.49 -6.63
C SER A 78 4.51 -8.67 -6.22
N PHE A 79 4.79 -7.53 -5.60
CA PHE A 79 3.80 -6.48 -5.33
C PHE A 79 3.81 -5.51 -6.51
N ALA A 80 2.97 -5.78 -7.51
CA ALA A 80 2.81 -4.90 -8.66
C ALA A 80 1.97 -3.68 -8.24
N GLN A 81 2.62 -2.65 -7.69
CA GLN A 81 1.97 -1.43 -7.20
C GLN A 81 2.56 -0.21 -7.88
N TYR A 82 1.68 0.72 -8.21
CA TYR A 82 2.04 2.06 -8.66
C TYR A 82 1.29 3.08 -7.80
N TYR A 83 2.04 3.94 -7.12
CA TYR A 83 1.47 5.04 -6.36
C TYR A 83 1.56 6.31 -7.18
N ARG A 84 0.39 6.89 -7.49
CA ARG A 84 0.28 8.17 -8.19
C ARG A 84 0.66 9.31 -7.25
N THR A 85 1.31 10.32 -7.80
CA THR A 85 1.47 11.62 -7.16
C THR A 85 0.17 12.42 -7.20
N MET A 86 0.07 13.50 -6.42
CA MET A 86 -1.07 14.41 -6.52
C MET A 86 -1.20 15.04 -7.89
N ASP A 87 -0.07 15.37 -8.55
CA ASP A 87 -0.08 15.93 -9.91
C ASP A 87 -0.67 14.94 -10.92
N GLU A 88 -0.31 13.65 -10.82
CA GLU A 88 -0.88 12.61 -11.68
C GLU A 88 -2.39 12.41 -11.44
N PHE A 89 -2.86 12.51 -10.19
CA PHE A 89 -4.30 12.49 -9.90
C PHE A 89 -5.03 13.71 -10.45
N CYS A 90 -4.41 14.89 -10.44
CA CYS A 90 -5.01 16.14 -10.88
C CYS A 90 -4.94 16.35 -12.40
N ALA A 91 -3.99 15.70 -13.09
CA ALA A 91 -3.71 15.90 -14.51
C ALA A 91 -4.95 15.84 -15.43
N PRO A 92 -5.90 14.89 -15.28
CA PRO A 92 -7.10 14.82 -16.14
C PRO A 92 -8.01 16.05 -16.06
N PHE A 93 -7.91 16.85 -14.98
CA PHE A 93 -8.73 18.05 -14.77
C PHE A 93 -8.06 19.35 -15.21
N SER A 94 -6.76 19.30 -15.53
CA SER A 94 -5.94 20.49 -15.84
C SER A 94 -6.18 21.00 -17.27
N ASP A 95 -6.59 20.12 -18.18
CA ASP A 95 -6.89 20.46 -19.57
C ASP A 95 -8.41 20.55 -19.78
N PRO A 96 -8.95 21.72 -20.15
CA PRO A 96 -10.36 21.88 -20.46
C PRO A 96 -10.83 21.03 -21.65
N ASP A 97 -9.89 20.61 -22.51
CA ASP A 97 -10.16 19.75 -23.66
C ASP A 97 -10.02 18.26 -23.38
N SER A 98 -9.61 17.87 -22.17
CA SER A 98 -9.56 16.46 -21.76
C SER A 98 -10.93 15.79 -21.82
N ALA A 99 -10.95 14.46 -21.99
CA ALA A 99 -12.19 13.67 -21.95
C ALA A 99 -12.94 13.84 -20.62
N VAL A 100 -12.20 13.92 -19.51
CA VAL A 100 -12.74 14.09 -18.16
C VAL A 100 -13.43 15.45 -18.01
N SER A 101 -12.79 16.54 -18.46
CA SER A 101 -13.38 17.88 -18.46
C SER A 101 -14.61 17.96 -19.35
N LYS A 102 -14.56 17.38 -20.56
CA LYS A 102 -15.70 17.28 -21.49
C LYS A 102 -16.85 16.45 -20.94
N ALA A 103 -16.54 15.41 -20.15
CA ALA A 103 -17.56 14.63 -19.43
C ALA A 103 -18.21 15.40 -18.28
N GLY A 104 -17.77 16.61 -18.00
CA GLY A 104 -18.38 17.52 -17.03
C GLY A 104 -17.87 17.37 -15.60
N LEU A 105 -16.77 16.67 -15.35
CA LEU A 105 -16.16 16.61 -14.03
C LEU A 105 -15.28 17.82 -13.76
N THR A 106 -15.30 18.28 -12.50
CA THR A 106 -14.48 19.39 -12.01
C THR A 106 -13.85 18.98 -10.67
N LEU A 107 -12.55 19.13 -10.55
CA LEU A 107 -11.85 18.93 -9.28
C LEU A 107 -12.09 20.12 -8.36
N LYS A 108 -12.62 19.88 -7.17
CA LYS A 108 -12.85 20.88 -6.13
C LYS A 108 -11.67 21.00 -5.16
N SER A 109 -11.11 19.86 -4.79
CA SER A 109 -9.91 19.80 -3.97
C SER A 109 -9.15 18.50 -4.18
N CYS A 110 -7.84 18.57 -4.01
CA CYS A 110 -6.94 17.42 -3.92
C CYS A 110 -5.94 17.72 -2.80
N HIS A 111 -5.77 16.79 -1.86
CA HIS A 111 -4.80 16.93 -0.78
C HIS A 111 -4.36 15.56 -0.29
N SER A 112 -3.17 15.52 0.31
CA SER A 112 -2.68 14.32 0.98
C SER A 112 -3.21 14.23 2.42
N ASN A 113 -3.40 13.01 2.91
CA ASN A 113 -3.72 12.72 4.30
C ASN A 113 -2.78 11.63 4.82
N PHE A 114 -2.09 11.93 5.92
CA PHE A 114 -1.23 11.00 6.62
C PHE A 114 -1.97 10.39 7.80
N THR A 115 -2.21 9.09 7.75
CA THR A 115 -2.84 8.32 8.83
C THR A 115 -1.79 7.47 9.51
N LYS A 116 -1.48 7.76 10.76
CA LYS A 116 -0.53 6.99 11.55
C LYS A 116 -1.00 5.58 11.83
N CYS A 117 -0.04 4.66 11.85
CA CYS A 117 -0.24 3.28 12.30
C CYS A 117 -0.77 3.28 13.74
N PRO A 118 -1.96 2.72 14.00
CA PRO A 118 -2.54 2.71 15.34
C PRO A 118 -1.74 1.83 16.30
N TYR A 119 -1.07 0.80 15.81
CA TYR A 119 -0.26 -0.11 16.62
C TYR A 119 1.03 0.58 17.09
N GLU A 120 1.74 1.27 16.21
CA GLU A 120 2.89 2.09 16.60
C GLU A 120 2.47 3.21 17.56
N ALA A 121 1.36 3.89 17.27
CA ALA A 121 0.85 4.93 18.15
C ALA A 121 0.54 4.40 19.56
N ALA A 122 -0.07 3.22 19.68
CA ALA A 122 -0.34 2.57 20.96
C ALA A 122 0.96 2.18 21.69
N PHE A 123 1.94 1.61 20.97
CA PHE A 123 3.26 1.25 21.52
C PHE A 123 3.99 2.49 22.07
N LEU A 124 4.03 3.57 21.30
CA LEU A 124 4.66 4.83 21.72
C LEU A 124 3.93 5.46 22.91
N ALA A 125 2.60 5.42 22.93
CA ALA A 125 1.78 5.92 24.06
C ALA A 125 2.00 5.10 25.34
N ALA A 126 2.35 3.81 25.22
CA ALA A 126 2.72 2.94 26.34
C ALA A 126 4.17 3.15 26.82
N GLY A 127 4.89 4.13 26.27
CA GLY A 127 6.27 4.46 26.62
C GLY A 127 7.34 3.93 25.67
N GLY A 128 6.94 3.28 24.57
CA GLY A 128 7.87 2.72 23.58
C GLY A 128 8.74 1.61 24.17
N ILE A 129 10.00 1.55 23.71
CA ILE A 129 10.98 0.54 24.21
C ILE A 129 11.17 0.72 25.72
N GLY A 130 10.94 -0.36 26.47
CA GLY A 130 10.99 -0.36 27.94
C GLY A 130 9.75 0.20 28.64
N GLY A 131 8.71 0.55 27.89
CA GLY A 131 7.40 0.97 28.39
C GLY A 131 6.53 -0.18 28.92
N SER A 132 5.25 0.08 29.10
CA SER A 132 4.28 -0.90 29.65
C SER A 132 3.80 -1.94 28.62
N MET A 133 3.93 -1.68 27.32
CA MET A 133 3.73 -2.66 26.26
C MET A 133 5.07 -3.27 25.86
N SER A 134 5.16 -4.59 25.87
CA SER A 134 6.40 -5.24 25.41
C SER A 134 6.59 -5.09 23.90
N ASN A 135 7.85 -5.15 23.44
CA ASN A 135 8.14 -5.16 22.00
C ASN A 135 7.46 -6.34 21.29
N LEU A 136 7.35 -7.50 21.96
CA LEU A 136 6.66 -8.67 21.42
C LEU A 136 5.15 -8.43 21.27
N ASP A 137 4.51 -7.77 22.23
CA ASP A 137 3.08 -7.42 22.13
C ASP A 137 2.83 -6.45 20.97
N TYR A 138 3.75 -5.49 20.79
CA TYR A 138 3.71 -4.61 19.63
C TYR A 138 3.82 -5.40 18.31
N ALA A 139 4.82 -6.27 18.19
CA ALA A 139 5.01 -7.10 17.00
C ALA A 139 3.78 -8.00 16.73
N ASN A 140 3.22 -8.61 17.79
CA ASN A 140 2.00 -9.43 17.69
C ASN A 140 0.75 -8.62 17.29
N SER A 141 0.74 -7.32 17.48
CA SER A 141 -0.34 -6.45 17.03
C SER A 141 -0.16 -6.00 15.57
N LEU A 142 1.08 -5.70 15.17
CA LEU A 142 1.39 -5.15 13.84
C LEU A 142 1.39 -6.22 12.75
N ILE A 143 2.10 -7.33 12.95
CA ILE A 143 2.35 -8.33 11.90
C ILE A 143 1.08 -9.03 11.39
N PRO A 144 0.10 -9.43 12.21
CA PRO A 144 -1.14 -10.00 11.70
C PRO A 144 -1.90 -9.07 10.75
N THR A 145 -1.84 -7.76 10.99
CA THR A 145 -2.46 -6.77 10.10
C THR A 145 -1.75 -6.71 8.75
N MET A 146 -0.42 -6.72 8.72
CA MET A 146 0.35 -6.80 7.48
C MET A 146 0.07 -8.12 6.74
N ARG A 147 0.02 -9.23 7.47
CA ARG A 147 -0.29 -10.55 6.94
C ARG A 147 -1.66 -10.60 6.24
N SER A 148 -2.68 -9.99 6.83
CA SER A 148 -4.07 -10.09 6.39
C SER A 148 -4.31 -9.66 4.93
N TRP A 149 -3.49 -8.77 4.38
CA TRP A 149 -3.61 -8.29 2.99
C TRP A 149 -2.46 -8.75 2.08
N SER A 150 -1.29 -9.10 2.64
CA SER A 150 -0.10 -9.45 1.86
C SER A 150 0.09 -10.95 1.68
N GLU A 151 -0.48 -11.80 2.55
CA GLU A 151 -0.30 -13.25 2.53
C GLU A 151 -0.61 -13.88 1.16
N THR A 152 -1.68 -13.41 0.50
CA THR A 152 -2.09 -13.95 -0.80
C THR A 152 -0.97 -13.89 -1.84
N VAL A 153 -0.14 -12.85 -1.84
CA VAL A 153 0.99 -12.71 -2.78
C VAL A 153 1.99 -13.85 -2.59
N PHE A 154 2.35 -14.15 -1.35
CA PHE A 154 3.30 -15.21 -1.03
C PHE A 154 2.72 -16.60 -1.27
N ARG A 155 1.45 -16.82 -0.92
CA ARG A 155 0.76 -18.09 -1.21
C ARG A 155 0.66 -18.36 -2.71
N THR A 156 0.31 -17.36 -3.52
CA THR A 156 0.26 -17.47 -4.98
C THR A 156 1.65 -17.78 -5.56
N ALA A 157 2.71 -17.20 -4.99
CA ALA A 157 4.07 -17.52 -5.42
C ALA A 157 4.46 -18.99 -5.20
N LEU A 158 3.84 -19.66 -4.24
CA LEU A 158 4.07 -21.06 -3.87
C LEU A 158 3.07 -22.04 -4.53
N GLU A 159 2.24 -21.58 -5.47
CA GLU A 159 1.33 -22.47 -6.21
C GLU A 159 2.05 -23.67 -6.80
N GLY A 160 1.44 -24.85 -6.61
CA GLY A 160 1.99 -26.14 -7.01
C GLY A 160 2.58 -26.96 -5.86
N ARG A 161 2.75 -26.38 -4.68
CA ARG A 161 3.05 -27.12 -3.44
C ARG A 161 1.77 -27.58 -2.76
N ASP A 162 1.89 -28.55 -1.85
CA ASP A 162 0.79 -28.92 -0.97
C ASP A 162 0.49 -27.80 0.04
N GLU A 163 -0.77 -27.72 0.47
CA GLU A 163 -1.27 -26.65 1.34
C GLU A 163 -0.56 -26.57 2.70
N GLN A 164 -0.17 -27.72 3.25
CA GLN A 164 0.56 -27.76 4.53
C GLN A 164 1.94 -27.13 4.38
N ASN A 165 2.65 -27.42 3.29
CA ASN A 165 3.97 -26.87 3.02
C ASN A 165 3.87 -25.36 2.75
N ILE A 166 2.88 -24.90 1.97
CA ILE A 166 2.61 -23.47 1.76
C ILE A 166 2.43 -22.76 3.10
N SER A 167 1.56 -23.27 3.97
CA SER A 167 1.29 -22.68 5.27
C SER A 167 2.54 -22.62 6.14
N GLN A 168 3.36 -23.65 6.19
CA GLN A 168 4.60 -23.68 6.96
C GLN A 168 5.60 -22.61 6.48
N ILE A 169 5.76 -22.44 5.16
CA ILE A 169 6.66 -21.44 4.59
C ILE A 169 6.16 -20.03 4.90
N VAL A 170 4.87 -19.78 4.72
CA VAL A 170 4.25 -18.48 4.97
C VAL A 170 4.27 -18.13 6.46
N ASP A 171 3.99 -19.09 7.35
CA ASP A 171 4.08 -18.88 8.80
C ASP A 171 5.51 -18.51 9.20
N ARG A 172 6.50 -19.25 8.70
CA ARG A 172 7.92 -18.97 8.96
C ARG A 172 8.34 -17.57 8.48
N PHE A 173 7.83 -17.12 7.33
CA PHE A 173 8.07 -15.77 6.81
C PHE A 173 7.55 -14.69 7.78
N TYR A 174 6.30 -14.80 8.23
CA TYR A 174 5.71 -13.80 9.14
C TYR A 174 6.25 -13.90 10.56
N ASP A 175 6.63 -15.10 11.02
CA ASP A 175 7.30 -15.30 12.30
C ASP A 175 8.66 -14.61 12.32
N ALA A 176 9.46 -14.74 11.25
CA ALA A 176 10.75 -14.06 11.14
C ALA A 176 10.56 -12.52 11.15
N TYR A 177 9.56 -12.00 10.47
CA TYR A 177 9.28 -10.56 10.50
C TYR A 177 8.79 -10.10 11.88
N ARG A 178 7.93 -10.87 12.54
CA ARG A 178 7.51 -10.61 13.93
C ARG A 178 8.69 -10.54 14.88
N ASP A 179 9.58 -11.50 14.77
CA ASP A 179 10.77 -11.60 15.64
C ASP A 179 11.72 -10.43 15.41
N GLU A 180 11.88 -9.96 14.16
CA GLU A 180 12.62 -8.73 13.86
C GLU A 180 11.99 -7.50 14.51
N VAL A 181 10.66 -7.32 14.36
CA VAL A 181 9.95 -6.20 15.00
C VAL A 181 10.07 -6.27 16.52
N ALA A 182 10.02 -7.46 17.12
CA ALA A 182 10.19 -7.63 18.55
C ALA A 182 11.62 -7.30 19.01
N ALA A 183 12.63 -7.63 18.22
CA ALA A 183 14.02 -7.32 18.51
C ALA A 183 14.34 -5.83 18.29
N ASN A 184 13.83 -5.24 17.20
CA ASN A 184 14.14 -3.90 16.71
C ASN A 184 12.84 -3.12 16.38
N PRO A 185 11.99 -2.73 17.35
CA PRO A 185 10.66 -2.20 17.08
C PRO A 185 10.65 -0.83 16.42
N SER A 186 11.74 -0.09 16.49
CA SER A 186 11.81 1.29 16.01
C SER A 186 11.63 1.40 14.49
N GLY A 187 10.68 2.22 14.06
CA GLY A 187 10.47 2.53 12.65
C GLY A 187 9.64 1.51 11.88
N HIS A 188 9.28 0.38 12.50
CA HIS A 188 8.30 -0.53 11.91
C HIS A 188 6.89 0.02 12.15
N ALA A 189 6.20 0.35 11.06
CA ALA A 189 4.84 0.86 11.11
C ALA A 189 4.12 0.59 9.78
N MET A 190 2.80 0.60 9.82
CA MET A 190 1.97 0.58 8.63
C MET A 190 1.14 1.88 8.60
N ASP A 191 1.84 2.98 8.34
CA ASP A 191 1.22 4.26 8.11
C ASP A 191 0.58 4.30 6.72
N TYR A 192 -0.51 5.06 6.58
CA TYR A 192 -1.17 5.26 5.29
C TYR A 192 -0.97 6.68 4.79
N ILE A 193 -0.63 6.79 3.52
CA ILE A 193 -0.71 8.04 2.76
C ILE A 193 -1.88 7.91 1.78
N HIS A 194 -2.90 8.70 1.99
CA HIS A 194 -4.03 8.79 1.08
C HIS A 194 -4.01 10.12 0.34
N ILE A 195 -4.33 10.09 -0.94
CA ILE A 195 -4.72 11.27 -1.68
C ILE A 195 -6.23 11.31 -1.70
N VAL A 196 -6.77 12.42 -1.22
CA VAL A 196 -8.21 12.67 -1.10
C VAL A 196 -8.61 13.67 -2.17
N LEU A 197 -9.53 13.25 -3.05
CA LEU A 197 -10.07 14.09 -4.11
C LEU A 197 -11.56 14.31 -3.87
N ASP A 198 -11.98 15.55 -4.04
CA ASP A 198 -13.37 15.96 -4.11
C ASP A 198 -13.65 16.42 -5.55
N ILE A 199 -14.48 15.67 -6.24
CA ILE A 199 -14.78 15.86 -7.65
C ILE A 199 -16.29 16.08 -7.79
N GLN A 200 -16.67 17.07 -8.60
CA GLN A 200 -18.09 17.40 -8.83
C GLN A 200 -18.44 17.31 -10.31
N LYS A 201 -19.62 16.73 -10.60
CA LYS A 201 -20.26 16.81 -11.90
C LYS A 201 -20.87 18.21 -12.09
N ARG A 202 -20.55 18.88 -13.20
CA ARG A 202 -21.19 20.18 -13.54
C ARG A 202 -22.70 20.02 -13.66
N THR A 203 -23.42 21.09 -13.31
CA THR A 203 -24.88 21.22 -13.49
C THR A 203 -25.25 21.45 -14.95
#